data_934b536b05dfd3631cd95bcf1fc65bc1
#
_entry.id   934b536b05dfd3631cd95bcf1fc65bc1
#
_cell.length_a   1.000
_cell.length_b   1.000
_cell.length_c   1.000
_cell.angle_alpha   90.00
_cell.angle_beta   90.00
_cell.angle_gamma   90.00
#
_symmetry.space_group_name_H-M   'P 1'
#
loop_
_entity.id
_entity.type
_entity.pdbx_description
1 polymer ?
#
loop_
_entity_poly.entity_id
_entity_poly.type
_entity_poly.pdbx_seq_one_letter_code
_entity_poly.pdbx_strand_id
1 'polypeptide(L)'
;KLARAGVFINILQNAKTVVFAGTFTAGGLECRIGDGRLAIVREGRASKFSERVEQITFAGRQAAAQGQRVLYVTERCVFELTPRGLVLAEVAPGIDVQRDILDRMAFSPVIAEPPRAMDPRLFSAEPIGLRHLLLDPDLPRRIHYDAAEGTLFLNFQHLQVRHAAEIDTIRAAVSAQCEAIGRRIDAVVN
;
A
#
# COMPACT_ATOMS: atom_id res chain seq x y z
N LYS A 1 -29.47 13.00 13.90
CA LYS A 1 -29.07 13.71 12.66
C LYS A 1 -28.65 12.64 11.68
N LEU A 2 -29.52 12.28 10.73
CA LEU A 2 -29.15 11.43 9.59
C LEU A 2 -28.09 12.19 8.77
N ALA A 3 -26.85 11.70 8.79
CA ALA A 3 -25.84 12.12 7.85
C ALA A 3 -26.35 11.79 6.43
N ARG A 4 -26.18 12.71 5.48
CA ARG A 4 -26.62 12.54 4.09
C ARG A 4 -25.81 11.42 3.43
N ALA A 5 -26.29 10.18 3.58
CA ALA A 5 -25.64 8.99 3.02
C ALA A 5 -25.56 9.02 1.47
N GLY A 6 -26.45 9.77 0.80
CA GLY A 6 -26.59 9.75 -0.65
C GLY A 6 -25.34 10.21 -1.41
N VAL A 7 -24.66 11.27 -0.96
CA VAL A 7 -23.43 11.77 -1.63
C VAL A 7 -22.29 10.76 -1.48
N PHE A 8 -22.15 10.19 -0.28
CA PHE A 8 -21.15 9.16 0.00
C PHE A 8 -21.34 7.91 -0.88
N ILE A 9 -22.57 7.44 -1.02
CA ILE A 9 -22.92 6.29 -1.85
C ILE A 9 -22.54 6.56 -3.32
N ASN A 10 -22.89 7.74 -3.86
CA ASN A 10 -22.58 8.09 -5.25
C ASN A 10 -21.08 8.14 -5.53
N ILE A 11 -20.30 8.71 -4.60
CA ILE A 11 -18.83 8.75 -4.75
C ILE A 11 -18.26 7.33 -4.75
N LEU A 12 -18.67 6.49 -3.81
CA LEU A 12 -18.17 5.13 -3.69
C LEU A 12 -18.51 4.26 -4.90
N GLN A 13 -19.71 4.40 -5.45
CA GLN A 13 -20.16 3.60 -6.60
C GLN A 13 -19.44 3.95 -7.91
N ASN A 14 -18.95 5.19 -8.07
CA ASN A 14 -18.30 5.65 -9.29
C ASN A 14 -16.76 5.68 -9.21
N ALA A 15 -16.18 5.45 -8.06
CA ALA A 15 -14.73 5.43 -7.90
C ALA A 15 -14.13 4.14 -8.47
N LYS A 16 -13.00 4.23 -9.17
CA LYS A 16 -12.24 3.05 -9.62
C LYS A 16 -11.57 2.32 -8.45
N THR A 17 -11.14 3.09 -7.47
CA THR A 17 -10.49 2.58 -6.25
C THR A 17 -11.11 3.25 -5.03
N VAL A 18 -11.46 2.46 -4.04
CA VAL A 18 -11.98 2.93 -2.75
C VAL A 18 -11.06 2.45 -1.64
N VAL A 19 -10.67 3.35 -0.74
CA VAL A 19 -9.90 3.01 0.45
C VAL A 19 -10.68 3.43 1.68
N PHE A 20 -11.07 2.45 2.50
CA PHE A 20 -11.61 2.67 3.83
C PHE A 20 -10.45 2.64 4.81
N ALA A 21 -10.12 3.78 5.41
CA ALA A 21 -9.06 3.88 6.39
C ALA A 21 -9.62 4.16 7.79
N GLY A 22 -9.08 3.47 8.79
CA GLY A 22 -9.49 3.65 10.17
C GLY A 22 -8.82 2.67 11.11
N THR A 23 -9.10 2.76 12.40
CA THR A 23 -8.61 1.79 13.37
C THR A 23 -9.36 0.47 13.27
N PHE A 24 -8.71 -0.64 13.60
CA PHE A 24 -9.31 -1.99 13.55
C PHE A 24 -10.48 -2.13 14.54
N THR A 25 -10.28 -1.64 15.75
CA THR A 25 -11.32 -1.51 16.77
C THR A 25 -11.52 -0.07 17.18
N ALA A 26 -12.62 0.25 17.86
CA ALA A 26 -12.95 1.58 18.34
C ALA A 26 -13.12 1.61 19.86
N GLY A 27 -13.13 2.83 20.43
CA GLY A 27 -13.43 3.01 21.85
C GLY A 27 -12.26 2.71 22.77
N GLY A 28 -11.12 3.38 22.53
CA GLY A 28 -9.97 3.37 23.42
C GLY A 28 -8.87 2.40 23.02
N LEU A 29 -8.73 2.12 21.72
CA LEU A 29 -7.55 1.43 21.18
C LEU A 29 -6.30 2.25 21.47
N GLU A 30 -5.30 1.60 22.05
CA GLU A 30 -3.97 2.18 22.28
C GLU A 30 -2.91 1.30 21.63
N CYS A 31 -2.10 1.92 20.80
CA CYS A 31 -1.00 1.28 20.09
C CYS A 31 0.32 1.94 20.45
N ARG A 32 1.40 1.17 20.40
CA ARG A 32 2.76 1.67 20.48
C ARG A 32 3.52 1.23 19.24
N ILE A 33 4.24 2.16 18.65
CA ILE A 33 5.15 1.92 17.53
C ILE A 33 6.59 2.08 18.00
N GLY A 34 7.51 1.35 17.40
CA GLY A 34 8.94 1.44 17.65
C GLY A 34 9.67 0.31 16.94
N ASP A 35 10.90 0.55 16.54
CA ASP A 35 11.79 -0.41 15.88
C ASP A 35 11.13 -1.08 14.63
N GLY A 36 10.32 -0.32 13.91
CA GLY A 36 9.60 -0.81 12.74
C GLY A 36 8.46 -1.79 13.06
N ARG A 37 7.95 -1.81 14.27
CA ARG A 37 6.92 -2.76 14.75
C ARG A 37 5.77 -2.04 15.43
N LEU A 38 4.60 -2.68 15.36
CA LEU A 38 3.39 -2.27 16.06
C LEU A 38 3.13 -3.22 17.24
N ALA A 39 2.75 -2.65 18.37
CA ALA A 39 2.25 -3.40 19.52
C ALA A 39 0.89 -2.84 19.96
N ILE A 40 -0.10 -3.71 20.15
CA ILE A 40 -1.39 -3.34 20.74
C ILE A 40 -1.22 -3.30 22.25
N VAL A 41 -1.29 -2.12 22.83
CA VAL A 41 -1.18 -1.91 24.29
C VAL A 41 -2.53 -2.19 24.95
N ARG A 42 -3.60 -1.66 24.36
CA ARG A 42 -4.96 -1.87 24.81
C ARG A 42 -5.90 -1.96 23.62
N GLU A 43 -6.71 -3.00 23.58
CA GLU A 43 -7.70 -3.19 22.54
C GLU A 43 -8.89 -2.23 22.71
N GLY A 44 -9.47 -1.79 21.60
CA GLY A 44 -10.70 -1.01 21.62
C GLY A 44 -11.92 -1.85 22.05
N ARG A 45 -12.88 -1.21 22.70
CA ARG A 45 -14.08 -1.88 23.24
C ARG A 45 -15.09 -2.30 22.18
N ALA A 46 -15.07 -1.68 21.01
CA ALA A 46 -16.03 -1.92 19.92
C ALA A 46 -15.33 -2.52 18.71
N SER A 47 -15.80 -3.72 18.30
CA SER A 47 -15.39 -4.34 17.03
C SER A 47 -16.02 -3.59 15.86
N LYS A 48 -15.26 -3.38 14.78
CA LYS A 48 -15.73 -2.79 13.52
C LYS A 48 -15.96 -3.83 12.44
N PHE A 49 -15.32 -4.99 12.53
CA PHE A 49 -15.50 -6.10 11.60
C PHE A 49 -16.61 -7.01 12.11
N SER A 50 -17.86 -6.54 11.93
CA SER A 50 -19.07 -7.22 12.39
C SER A 50 -19.72 -7.98 11.24
N GLU A 51 -20.42 -9.07 11.57
CA GLU A 51 -21.14 -9.91 10.61
C GLU A 51 -22.34 -9.18 10.00
N ARG A 52 -22.96 -8.30 10.78
CA ARG A 52 -24.15 -7.53 10.38
C ARG A 52 -23.92 -6.04 10.60
N VAL A 53 -24.41 -5.25 9.67
CA VAL A 53 -24.43 -3.79 9.74
C VAL A 53 -25.88 -3.29 9.81
N GLU A 54 -26.11 -2.20 10.52
CA GLU A 54 -27.46 -1.60 10.63
C GLU A 54 -27.95 -1.06 9.28
N GLN A 55 -27.03 -0.51 8.48
CA GLN A 55 -27.34 0.07 7.17
C GLN A 55 -26.23 -0.26 6.17
N ILE A 56 -26.61 -0.81 5.03
CA ILE A 56 -25.70 -1.07 3.92
C ILE A 56 -25.58 0.20 3.06
N THR A 57 -24.43 0.85 3.10
CA THR A 57 -24.12 2.04 2.31
C THR A 57 -23.14 1.75 1.17
N PHE A 58 -22.54 0.56 1.16
CA PHE A 58 -21.61 0.09 0.15
C PHE A 58 -21.86 -1.40 -0.14
N ALA A 59 -22.13 -1.72 -1.40
CA ALA A 59 -22.42 -3.08 -1.85
C ALA A 59 -21.13 -3.77 -2.33
N GLY A 60 -20.40 -4.43 -1.42
CA GLY A 60 -19.10 -5.06 -1.72
C GLY A 60 -19.16 -6.10 -2.84
N ARG A 61 -20.22 -6.93 -2.91
CA ARG A 61 -20.39 -7.91 -4.00
C ARG A 61 -20.49 -7.25 -5.38
N GLN A 62 -21.21 -6.14 -5.47
CA GLN A 62 -21.35 -5.39 -6.72
C GLN A 62 -20.03 -4.73 -7.11
N ALA A 63 -19.33 -4.14 -6.14
CA ALA A 63 -18.01 -3.53 -6.34
C ALA A 63 -17.01 -4.56 -6.89
N ALA A 64 -16.94 -5.75 -6.29
CA ALA A 64 -16.08 -6.83 -6.74
C ALA A 64 -16.46 -7.32 -8.17
N ALA A 65 -17.76 -7.44 -8.46
CA ALA A 65 -18.23 -7.85 -9.79
C ALA A 65 -17.92 -6.81 -10.90
N GLN A 66 -17.87 -5.53 -10.53
CA GLN A 66 -17.51 -4.42 -11.44
C GLN A 66 -16.00 -4.21 -11.58
N GLY A 67 -15.17 -5.01 -10.90
CA GLY A 67 -13.72 -4.86 -10.91
C GLY A 67 -13.23 -3.62 -10.14
N GLN A 68 -14.05 -3.05 -9.27
CA GLN A 68 -13.66 -1.94 -8.42
C GLN A 68 -12.64 -2.43 -7.39
N ARG A 69 -11.52 -1.75 -7.26
CA ARG A 69 -10.52 -2.05 -6.24
C ARG A 69 -10.93 -1.45 -4.90
N VAL A 70 -11.08 -2.28 -3.88
CA VAL A 70 -11.50 -1.83 -2.55
C VAL A 70 -10.53 -2.33 -1.49
N LEU A 71 -9.99 -1.40 -0.73
CA LEU A 71 -9.05 -1.67 0.36
C LEU A 71 -9.64 -1.22 1.70
N TYR A 72 -9.41 -2.02 2.73
CA TYR A 72 -9.68 -1.65 4.13
C TYR A 72 -8.34 -1.59 4.86
N VAL A 73 -7.90 -0.38 5.17
CA VAL A 73 -6.59 -0.11 5.77
C VAL A 73 -6.78 0.23 7.25
N THR A 74 -6.11 -0.54 8.09
CA THR A 74 -6.09 -0.31 9.54
C THR A 74 -4.65 -0.14 10.03
N GLU A 75 -4.49 0.19 11.30
CA GLU A 75 -3.16 0.29 11.91
C GLU A 75 -2.39 -1.04 11.88
N ARG A 76 -3.11 -2.20 11.88
CA ARG A 76 -2.49 -3.53 12.04
C ARG A 76 -2.53 -4.41 10.79
N CYS A 77 -3.44 -4.15 9.86
CA CYS A 77 -3.56 -4.95 8.64
C CYS A 77 -4.27 -4.20 7.52
N VAL A 78 -4.11 -4.72 6.31
CA VAL A 78 -4.84 -4.31 5.11
C VAL A 78 -5.63 -5.50 4.59
N PHE A 79 -6.91 -5.28 4.34
CA PHE A 79 -7.73 -6.23 3.58
C PHE A 79 -8.02 -5.68 2.18
N GLU A 80 -8.11 -6.58 1.21
CA GLU A 80 -8.56 -6.31 -0.14
C GLU A 80 -9.84 -7.09 -0.45
N LEU A 81 -10.83 -6.39 -1.00
CA LEU A 81 -12.08 -7.02 -1.44
C LEU A 81 -11.85 -7.72 -2.78
N THR A 82 -12.20 -9.00 -2.83
CA THR A 82 -12.12 -9.83 -4.02
C THR A 82 -13.46 -10.50 -4.30
N PRO A 83 -13.68 -11.11 -5.47
CA PRO A 83 -14.86 -11.94 -5.71
C PRO A 83 -15.03 -13.11 -4.73
N ARG A 84 -13.94 -13.57 -4.10
CA ARG A 84 -13.95 -14.63 -3.09
C ARG A 84 -14.26 -14.13 -1.68
N GLY A 85 -14.34 -12.82 -1.48
CA GLY A 85 -14.56 -12.18 -0.19
C GLY A 85 -13.41 -11.25 0.20
N LEU A 86 -13.35 -10.94 1.48
CA LEU A 86 -12.32 -10.06 2.06
C LEU A 86 -11.03 -10.86 2.28
N VAL A 87 -9.97 -10.50 1.59
CA VAL A 87 -8.64 -11.17 1.67
C VAL A 87 -7.74 -10.37 2.59
N LEU A 88 -7.07 -11.04 3.54
CA LEU A 88 -6.01 -10.43 4.35
C LEU A 88 -4.75 -10.29 3.49
N ALA A 89 -4.45 -9.06 3.07
CA ALA A 89 -3.38 -8.77 2.13
C ALA A 89 -2.05 -8.42 2.81
N GLU A 90 -2.11 -7.62 3.86
CA GLU A 90 -0.90 -7.17 4.59
C GLU A 90 -1.12 -7.16 6.10
N VAL A 91 -0.02 -7.39 6.84
CA VAL A 91 -0.02 -7.38 8.31
C VAL A 91 1.16 -6.55 8.83
N ALA A 92 0.91 -5.73 9.85
CA ALA A 92 1.94 -4.93 10.48
C ALA A 92 2.96 -5.82 11.21
N PRO A 93 4.26 -5.52 11.09
CA PRO A 93 5.27 -6.22 11.88
C PRO A 93 4.96 -6.12 13.38
N GLY A 94 5.02 -7.25 14.09
CA GLY A 94 4.72 -7.33 15.54
C GLY A 94 3.30 -7.78 15.86
N ILE A 95 2.41 -7.89 14.88
CA ILE A 95 1.03 -8.35 15.03
C ILE A 95 0.96 -9.87 14.85
N ASP A 96 0.29 -10.53 15.76
CA ASP A 96 -0.09 -11.94 15.65
C ASP A 96 -1.43 -12.05 14.90
N VAL A 97 -1.42 -12.77 13.77
CA VAL A 97 -2.61 -12.86 12.88
C VAL A 97 -3.80 -13.47 13.60
N GLN A 98 -3.59 -14.55 14.36
CA GLN A 98 -4.68 -15.23 15.05
C GLN A 98 -5.26 -14.36 16.17
N ARG A 99 -4.43 -13.97 17.11
CA ARG A 99 -4.83 -13.25 18.32
C ARG A 99 -5.33 -11.83 18.03
N ASP A 100 -4.60 -11.10 17.18
CA ASP A 100 -4.79 -9.65 17.02
C ASP A 100 -5.71 -9.31 15.85
N ILE A 101 -5.99 -10.28 14.94
CA ILE A 101 -6.86 -10.06 13.79
C ILE A 101 -8.03 -11.03 13.81
N LEU A 102 -7.83 -12.34 13.67
CA LEU A 102 -8.90 -13.31 13.45
C LEU A 102 -9.82 -13.42 14.67
N ASP A 103 -9.29 -13.49 15.87
CA ASP A 103 -10.06 -13.58 17.11
C ASP A 103 -10.84 -12.28 17.43
N ARG A 104 -10.58 -11.19 16.68
CA ARG A 104 -11.22 -9.88 16.84
C ARG A 104 -12.25 -9.58 15.77
N MET A 105 -12.44 -10.47 14.80
CA MET A 105 -13.43 -10.35 13.73
C MET A 105 -14.63 -11.26 14.03
N ALA A 106 -15.82 -10.80 13.66
CA ALA A 106 -17.03 -11.62 13.76
C ALA A 106 -17.20 -12.60 12.58
N PHE A 107 -16.29 -12.55 11.61
CA PHE A 107 -16.25 -13.44 10.45
C PHE A 107 -14.80 -13.71 10.04
N SER A 108 -14.57 -14.81 9.32
CA SER A 108 -13.22 -15.18 8.85
C SER A 108 -12.94 -14.57 7.48
N PRO A 109 -11.86 -13.79 7.33
CA PRO A 109 -11.39 -13.35 6.03
C PRO A 109 -10.75 -14.51 5.26
N VAL A 110 -10.58 -14.35 3.96
CA VAL A 110 -9.83 -15.29 3.14
C VAL A 110 -8.33 -15.09 3.37
N ILE A 111 -7.62 -16.15 3.69
CA ILE A 111 -6.16 -16.20 3.80
C ILE A 111 -5.69 -17.22 2.77
N ALA A 112 -5.47 -16.78 1.54
CA ALA A 112 -5.08 -17.67 0.44
C ALA A 112 -3.57 -17.94 0.42
N GLU A 113 -2.77 -16.97 0.86
CA GLU A 113 -1.32 -16.98 0.97
C GLU A 113 -0.90 -16.27 2.24
N PRO A 114 0.34 -16.46 2.74
CA PRO A 114 0.85 -15.67 3.84
C PRO A 114 0.73 -14.17 3.51
N PRO A 115 0.10 -13.37 4.38
CA PRO A 115 -0.05 -11.94 4.13
C PRO A 115 1.33 -11.27 4.08
N ARG A 116 1.48 -10.27 3.22
CA ARG A 116 2.72 -9.50 3.13
C ARG A 116 2.93 -8.70 4.42
N ALA A 117 4.18 -8.46 4.78
CA ALA A 117 4.48 -7.50 5.85
C ALA A 117 4.21 -6.07 5.34
N MET A 118 3.55 -5.25 6.15
CA MET A 118 3.48 -3.80 5.93
C MET A 118 4.88 -3.20 6.06
N ASP A 119 5.13 -2.08 5.38
CA ASP A 119 6.42 -1.40 5.42
C ASP A 119 6.81 -1.03 6.87
N PRO A 120 7.93 -1.55 7.41
CA PRO A 120 8.34 -1.28 8.79
C PRO A 120 8.54 0.22 9.09
N ARG A 121 8.84 1.04 8.07
CA ARG A 121 9.00 2.48 8.24
C ARG A 121 7.73 3.18 8.70
N LEU A 122 6.55 2.59 8.46
CA LEU A 122 5.25 3.07 8.98
C LEU A 122 5.19 3.02 10.52
N PHE A 123 6.02 2.19 11.15
CA PHE A 123 6.02 1.93 12.58
C PHE A 123 7.32 2.43 13.26
N SER A 124 7.93 3.44 12.67
CA SER A 124 9.05 4.19 13.24
C SER A 124 8.58 5.52 13.82
N ALA A 125 9.29 6.03 14.84
CA ALA A 125 9.07 7.38 15.35
C ALA A 125 9.57 8.46 14.38
N GLU A 126 10.48 8.09 13.48
CA GLU A 126 11.05 9.00 12.49
C GLU A 126 10.10 9.19 11.30
N PRO A 127 10.09 10.37 10.68
CA PRO A 127 9.33 10.61 9.46
C PRO A 127 9.72 9.63 8.37
N ILE A 128 8.72 9.01 7.74
CA ILE A 128 8.90 7.99 6.69
C ILE A 128 9.58 8.53 5.42
N GLY A 129 9.67 9.86 5.27
CA GLY A 129 10.28 10.47 4.10
C GLY A 129 9.50 10.22 2.80
N LEU A 130 8.18 10.17 2.86
CA LEU A 130 7.30 9.89 1.70
C LEU A 130 7.66 10.71 0.47
N ARG A 131 8.12 11.95 0.65
CA ARG A 131 8.55 12.79 -0.47
C ARG A 131 9.72 12.16 -1.22
N HIS A 132 10.70 11.62 -0.52
CA HIS A 132 11.84 10.94 -1.13
C HIS A 132 11.39 9.62 -1.76
N LEU A 133 10.53 8.86 -1.10
CA LEU A 133 10.00 7.60 -1.63
C LEU A 133 9.17 7.76 -2.92
N LEU A 134 8.40 8.84 -3.01
CA LEU A 134 7.52 9.10 -4.16
C LEU A 134 8.22 9.88 -5.28
N LEU A 135 9.26 10.63 -4.95
CA LEU A 135 9.98 11.50 -5.88
C LEU A 135 11.38 10.99 -6.18
N ASP A 136 11.90 10.05 -5.39
CA ASP A 136 13.14 9.36 -5.71
C ASP A 136 12.89 8.53 -6.97
N PRO A 137 13.63 8.83 -8.04
CA PRO A 137 13.49 8.02 -9.23
C PRO A 137 13.89 6.59 -8.86
N ASP A 138 13.00 5.62 -9.08
CA ASP A 138 13.35 4.21 -9.04
C ASP A 138 14.27 3.92 -10.24
N LEU A 139 15.51 4.45 -10.15
CA LEU A 139 16.48 4.43 -11.23
C LEU A 139 16.77 3.01 -11.73
N PRO A 140 16.86 1.97 -10.89
CA PRO A 140 17.01 0.60 -11.36
C PRO A 140 15.90 0.13 -12.30
N ARG A 141 14.67 0.61 -12.12
CA ARG A 141 13.56 0.28 -13.02
C ARG A 141 13.49 1.15 -14.26
N ARG A 142 14.17 2.30 -14.23
CA ARG A 142 14.21 3.26 -15.32
C ARG A 142 15.40 3.07 -16.24
N ILE A 143 16.40 2.30 -15.82
CA ILE A 143 17.62 2.00 -16.54
C ILE A 143 17.61 0.51 -16.84
N HIS A 144 17.43 0.14 -18.10
CA HIS A 144 17.41 -1.25 -18.55
C HIS A 144 18.36 -1.44 -19.72
N TYR A 145 19.24 -2.44 -19.61
CA TYR A 145 20.14 -2.81 -20.69
C TYR A 145 19.66 -4.08 -21.38
N ASP A 146 19.41 -3.99 -22.68
CA ASP A 146 19.15 -5.13 -23.53
C ASP A 146 20.46 -5.64 -24.13
N ALA A 147 20.92 -6.79 -23.66
CA ALA A 147 22.17 -7.37 -24.09
C ALA A 147 22.13 -7.93 -25.53
N ALA A 148 20.94 -8.30 -26.03
CA ALA A 148 20.74 -8.82 -27.37
C ALA A 148 20.85 -7.72 -28.42
N GLU A 149 20.23 -6.58 -28.13
CA GLU A 149 20.24 -5.39 -29.01
C GLU A 149 21.45 -4.47 -28.73
N GLY A 150 22.17 -4.69 -27.62
CA GLY A 150 23.28 -3.84 -27.20
C GLY A 150 22.85 -2.43 -26.82
N THR A 151 21.59 -2.25 -26.41
CA THR A 151 20.94 -0.96 -26.22
C THR A 151 20.60 -0.71 -24.75
N LEU A 152 20.95 0.47 -24.25
CA LEU A 152 20.59 0.96 -22.92
C LEU A 152 19.33 1.83 -23.01
N PHE A 153 18.26 1.41 -22.38
CA PHE A 153 17.01 2.15 -22.29
C PHE A 153 16.97 2.98 -21.00
N LEU A 154 16.75 4.29 -21.17
CA LEU A 154 16.64 5.27 -20.09
C LEU A 154 15.23 5.88 -20.15
N ASN A 155 14.36 5.49 -19.24
CA ASN A 155 13.00 6.01 -19.18
C ASN A 155 12.89 7.11 -18.12
N PHE A 156 12.92 8.35 -18.54
CA PHE A 156 12.74 9.53 -17.67
C PHE A 156 11.32 10.12 -17.78
N GLN A 157 10.41 9.45 -18.42
CA GLN A 157 9.02 9.90 -18.55
C GLN A 157 8.41 10.18 -17.17
N HIS A 158 7.80 11.35 -17.04
CA HIS A 158 7.23 11.87 -15.78
C HIS A 158 8.22 12.05 -14.62
N LEU A 159 9.53 11.95 -14.85
CA LEU A 159 10.52 12.28 -13.85
C LEU A 159 10.62 13.81 -13.71
N GLN A 160 10.40 14.31 -12.49
CA GLN A 160 10.57 15.72 -12.16
C GLN A 160 11.85 15.88 -11.36
N VAL A 161 12.87 16.45 -11.98
CA VAL A 161 14.10 16.83 -11.31
C VAL A 161 13.93 18.22 -10.71
N ARG A 162 14.10 18.35 -9.41
CA ARG A 162 13.89 19.60 -8.66
C ARG A 162 15.18 20.14 -8.04
N HIS A 163 16.16 19.28 -7.80
CA HIS A 163 17.41 19.63 -7.13
C HIS A 163 18.62 19.07 -7.89
N ALA A 164 19.73 19.80 -7.84
CA ALA A 164 20.97 19.38 -8.50
C ALA A 164 21.47 18.00 -8.02
N ALA A 165 21.30 17.68 -6.74
CA ALA A 165 21.66 16.38 -6.18
C ALA A 165 20.93 15.19 -6.84
N GLU A 166 19.72 15.40 -7.35
CA GLU A 166 18.97 14.35 -8.07
C GLU A 166 19.61 14.07 -9.43
N ILE A 167 20.13 15.12 -10.10
CA ILE A 167 20.89 14.98 -11.36
C ILE A 167 22.16 14.17 -11.11
N ASP A 168 22.86 14.46 -10.02
CA ASP A 168 24.06 13.72 -9.66
C ASP A 168 23.79 12.26 -9.38
N THR A 169 22.67 11.95 -8.73
CA THR A 169 22.22 10.58 -8.48
C THR A 169 21.89 9.85 -9.78
N ILE A 170 21.17 10.48 -10.69
CA ILE A 170 20.83 9.92 -12.01
C ILE A 170 22.12 9.67 -12.80
N ARG A 171 23.01 10.65 -12.84
CA ARG A 171 24.29 10.53 -13.54
C ARG A 171 25.14 9.39 -13.01
N ALA A 172 25.25 9.26 -11.68
CA ALA A 172 25.99 8.20 -11.05
C ALA A 172 25.42 6.81 -11.41
N ALA A 173 24.08 6.65 -11.36
CA ALA A 173 23.42 5.40 -11.69
C ALA A 173 23.63 5.00 -13.19
N VAL A 174 23.50 5.96 -14.11
CA VAL A 174 23.75 5.72 -15.54
C VAL A 174 25.23 5.38 -15.79
N SER A 175 26.17 6.13 -15.17
CA SER A 175 27.60 5.87 -15.31
C SER A 175 27.97 4.48 -14.79
N ALA A 176 27.48 4.09 -13.62
CA ALA A 176 27.72 2.76 -13.06
C ALA A 176 27.24 1.64 -14.00
N GLN A 177 26.08 1.83 -14.64
CA GLN A 177 25.56 0.86 -15.59
C GLN A 177 26.41 0.78 -16.86
N CYS A 178 26.86 1.95 -17.39
CA CYS A 178 27.74 1.99 -18.54
C CYS A 178 29.11 1.33 -18.24
N GLU A 179 29.68 1.56 -17.08
CA GLU A 179 30.93 0.94 -16.63
C GLU A 179 30.76 -0.59 -16.49
N ALA A 180 29.65 -1.06 -15.94
CA ALA A 180 29.38 -2.48 -15.82
C ALA A 180 29.25 -3.18 -17.19
N ILE A 181 28.74 -2.49 -18.21
CA ILE A 181 28.62 -3.01 -19.57
C ILE A 181 29.99 -3.06 -20.26
N GLY A 182 30.87 -2.08 -20.03
CA GLY A 182 32.28 -2.07 -20.45
C GLY A 182 32.54 -2.05 -21.96
N ARG A 183 31.52 -1.78 -22.79
CA ARG A 183 31.61 -1.69 -24.26
C ARG A 183 30.78 -0.53 -24.79
N ARG A 184 31.04 -0.14 -26.05
CA ARG A 184 30.19 0.84 -26.72
C ARG A 184 28.79 0.32 -26.89
N ILE A 185 27.81 1.12 -26.57
CA ILE A 185 26.37 0.80 -26.58
C ILE A 185 25.62 1.95 -27.24
N ASP A 186 24.44 1.62 -27.76
CA ASP A 186 23.44 2.62 -28.13
C ASP A 186 22.56 2.95 -26.92
N ALA A 187 22.12 4.21 -26.84
CA ALA A 187 21.23 4.64 -25.75
C ALA A 187 19.94 5.21 -26.33
N VAL A 188 18.81 4.73 -25.82
CA VAL A 188 17.48 5.27 -26.10
C VAL A 188 16.97 5.97 -24.85
N VAL A 189 16.68 7.25 -24.96
CA VAL A 189 16.18 8.10 -23.87
C VAL A 189 14.77 8.52 -24.21
N ASN A 190 13.83 8.26 -23.28
CA ASN A 190 12.41 8.59 -23.41
C ASN A 190 11.98 9.52 -22.27
#